data_588b613cb6e4b5ec5e8e85f662374937
#
_entry.id   588b613cb6e4b5ec5e8e85f662374937
#
_cell.length_a   1.000
_cell.length_b   1.000
_cell.length_c   1.000
_cell.angle_alpha   90.00
_cell.angle_beta   90.00
_cell.angle_gamma   90.00
#
_symmetry.space_group_name_H-M   'P 1'
#
loop_
_entity.id
_entity.type
_entity.pdbx_description
1 polymer ?
#
loop_
_entity_poly.entity_id
_entity_poly.type
_entity_poly.pdbx_seq_one_letter_code
_entity_poly.pdbx_strand_id
1 'polypeptide(L)'
;MSFIVAIDGPAGTGKGTMASRLSKKYNLVNIDTGATYRCVTLEMMNKNIGMDEEEKISEMLKNIQIELSTEKGKQKVFLNGQDVTDKIRSKEVSEKVSFVSSIKQIRVAMAGLQRKMAQGKDVIMEGRDIGTVIFPNADVKIYLDANVEVRAKRRVKQNEEKGITMSYDEVLENIKKRDKNDMEKEMGALKVADDAVVIDGSEMTIKEVEKAISNVIEKKLKAEREQEKIYWVRPETTWKKIERATIKALLYAFYKVVFRIEKINEENLPMEG
;
A
#
# COMPACT_ATOMS: atom_id res chain seq x y z
N MET A 1 -6.43 11.65 7.31
CA MET A 1 -5.34 11.28 6.35
C MET A 1 -5.29 9.77 6.31
N SER A 2 -4.92 9.17 5.17
CA SER A 2 -4.78 7.70 5.08
C SER A 2 -3.40 7.30 5.58
N PHE A 3 -3.29 6.23 6.35
CA PHE A 3 -2.01 5.68 6.82
C PHE A 3 -1.45 4.69 5.78
N ILE A 4 -0.25 4.95 5.29
CA ILE A 4 0.35 4.19 4.19
C ILE A 4 1.65 3.52 4.65
N VAL A 5 1.67 2.18 4.57
CA VAL A 5 2.86 1.36 4.79
C VAL A 5 3.37 0.84 3.43
N ALA A 6 4.55 1.24 3.03
CA ALA A 6 5.23 0.78 1.82
C ALA A 6 6.24 -0.32 2.17
N ILE A 7 6.18 -1.47 1.47
CA ILE A 7 7.16 -2.54 1.59
C ILE A 7 7.77 -2.81 0.22
N ASP A 8 9.00 -2.36 0.02
CA ASP A 8 9.77 -2.60 -1.19
C ASP A 8 10.87 -3.64 -0.97
N GLY A 9 11.43 -4.13 -2.04
CA GLY A 9 12.55 -5.08 -2.00
C GLY A 9 12.52 -6.09 -3.15
N PRO A 10 13.59 -6.88 -3.34
CA PRO A 10 13.73 -7.81 -4.46
C PRO A 10 12.75 -8.99 -4.41
N ALA A 11 12.70 -9.78 -5.47
CA ALA A 11 11.81 -10.92 -5.57
C ALA A 11 12.16 -12.02 -4.54
N GLY A 12 11.15 -12.61 -3.88
CA GLY A 12 11.37 -13.76 -2.98
C GLY A 12 11.80 -13.42 -1.55
N THR A 13 11.84 -12.14 -1.15
CA THR A 13 12.19 -11.73 0.23
C THR A 13 11.08 -11.95 1.25
N GLY A 14 9.84 -12.25 0.81
CA GLY A 14 8.71 -12.50 1.71
C GLY A 14 7.76 -11.30 1.90
N LYS A 15 7.87 -10.24 1.10
CA LYS A 15 7.01 -9.04 1.19
C LYS A 15 5.52 -9.35 1.24
N GLY A 16 5.02 -10.20 0.33
CA GLY A 16 3.61 -10.55 0.30
C GLY A 16 3.13 -11.29 1.54
N THR A 17 3.99 -12.15 2.11
CA THR A 17 3.71 -12.81 3.39
C THR A 17 3.60 -11.78 4.50
N MET A 18 4.53 -10.83 4.56
CA MET A 18 4.52 -9.76 5.57
C MET A 18 3.33 -8.82 5.37
N ALA A 19 3.07 -8.35 4.15
CA ALA A 19 1.94 -7.50 3.85
C ALA A 19 0.61 -8.16 4.25
N SER A 20 0.41 -9.45 3.93
CA SER A 20 -0.78 -10.20 4.31
C SER A 20 -0.95 -10.38 5.82
N ARG A 21 0.14 -10.60 6.58
CA ARG A 21 0.08 -10.77 8.04
C ARG A 21 -0.14 -9.44 8.75
N LEU A 22 0.60 -8.43 8.35
CA LEU A 22 0.53 -7.09 8.94
C LEU A 22 -0.77 -6.37 8.60
N SER A 23 -1.33 -6.58 7.40
CA SER A 23 -2.65 -6.04 7.05
C SER A 23 -3.73 -6.52 8.01
N LYS A 24 -3.70 -7.80 8.39
CA LYS A 24 -4.63 -8.37 9.38
C LYS A 24 -4.38 -7.81 10.78
N LYS A 25 -3.09 -7.72 11.19
CA LYS A 25 -2.71 -7.24 12.53
C LYS A 25 -3.11 -5.79 12.75
N TYR A 26 -2.95 -4.93 11.74
CA TYR A 26 -3.19 -3.49 11.84
C TYR A 26 -4.48 -3.03 11.14
N ASN A 27 -5.31 -3.95 10.67
CA ASN A 27 -6.55 -3.66 9.93
C ASN A 27 -6.32 -2.74 8.72
N LEU A 28 -5.27 -3.01 7.93
CA LEU A 28 -4.92 -2.29 6.72
C LEU A 28 -5.41 -3.04 5.48
N VAL A 29 -5.73 -2.32 4.42
CA VAL A 29 -6.00 -2.93 3.11
C VAL A 29 -4.68 -3.37 2.49
N ASN A 30 -4.56 -4.66 2.15
CA ASN A 30 -3.37 -5.21 1.49
C ASN A 30 -3.45 -5.04 -0.02
N ILE A 31 -2.47 -4.34 -0.62
CA ILE A 31 -2.36 -4.12 -2.06
C ILE A 31 -1.06 -4.75 -2.59
N ASP A 32 -1.20 -5.88 -3.31
CA ASP A 32 -0.12 -6.54 -4.06
C ASP A 32 0.00 -5.87 -5.43
N THR A 33 0.97 -4.96 -5.59
CA THR A 33 1.19 -4.28 -6.88
C THR A 33 1.72 -5.22 -7.95
N GLY A 34 2.43 -6.26 -7.56
CA GLY A 34 2.88 -7.31 -8.47
C GLY A 34 1.70 -8.02 -9.15
N ALA A 35 0.57 -8.16 -8.47
CA ALA A 35 -0.63 -8.72 -9.06
C ALA A 35 -1.19 -7.83 -10.18
N THR A 36 -1.14 -6.50 -10.05
CA THR A 36 -1.61 -5.58 -11.10
C THR A 36 -0.80 -5.71 -12.37
N TYR A 37 0.54 -5.77 -12.27
CA TYR A 37 1.40 -6.00 -13.44
C TYR A 37 1.21 -7.39 -14.06
N ARG A 38 0.94 -8.40 -13.25
CA ARG A 38 0.62 -9.75 -13.74
C ARG A 38 -0.72 -9.79 -14.49
N CYS A 39 -1.72 -9.02 -14.05
CA CYS A 39 -2.97 -8.85 -14.78
C CYS A 39 -2.74 -8.22 -16.14
N VAL A 40 -1.95 -7.15 -16.23
CA VAL A 40 -1.57 -6.54 -17.51
C VAL A 40 -0.86 -7.55 -18.41
N THR A 41 0.08 -8.31 -17.84
CA THR A 41 0.81 -9.36 -18.59
C THR A 41 -0.14 -10.42 -19.15
N LEU A 42 -1.09 -10.90 -18.33
CA LEU A 42 -2.09 -11.88 -18.75
C LEU A 42 -2.99 -11.33 -19.86
N GLU A 43 -3.43 -10.07 -19.74
CA GLU A 43 -4.28 -9.43 -20.74
C GLU A 43 -3.55 -9.23 -22.07
N MET A 44 -2.26 -8.83 -22.05
CA MET A 44 -1.44 -8.76 -23.25
C MET A 44 -1.32 -10.13 -23.92
N MET A 45 -1.13 -11.20 -23.12
CA MET A 45 -1.07 -12.58 -23.65
C MET A 45 -2.40 -13.01 -24.24
N ASN A 46 -3.53 -12.75 -23.59
CA ASN A 46 -4.87 -13.10 -24.05
C ASN A 46 -5.21 -12.41 -25.38
N LYS A 47 -4.72 -11.18 -25.55
CA LYS A 47 -4.96 -10.38 -26.78
C LYS A 47 -3.85 -10.50 -27.82
N ASN A 48 -2.83 -11.33 -27.57
CA ASN A 48 -1.64 -11.47 -28.41
C ASN A 48 -0.97 -10.12 -28.74
N ILE A 49 -0.85 -9.23 -27.73
CA ILE A 49 -0.20 -7.92 -27.89
C ILE A 49 1.30 -8.06 -27.62
N GLY A 50 2.13 -7.67 -28.59
CA GLY A 50 3.59 -7.60 -28.45
C GLY A 50 4.04 -6.46 -27.53
N MET A 51 5.29 -6.52 -27.06
CA MET A 51 5.85 -5.51 -26.14
C MET A 51 6.17 -4.18 -26.83
N ASP A 52 6.28 -4.18 -28.14
CA ASP A 52 6.58 -3.06 -29.04
C ASP A 52 5.32 -2.45 -29.69
N GLU A 53 4.15 -3.02 -29.44
CA GLU A 53 2.88 -2.55 -30.00
C GLU A 53 2.24 -1.45 -29.12
N GLU A 54 2.88 -0.28 -29.06
CA GLU A 54 2.52 0.82 -28.16
C GLU A 54 1.05 1.25 -28.25
N GLU A 55 0.49 1.34 -29.46
CA GLU A 55 -0.91 1.73 -29.69
C GLU A 55 -1.89 0.72 -29.08
N LYS A 56 -1.66 -0.58 -29.32
CA LYS A 56 -2.50 -1.66 -28.78
C LYS A 56 -2.38 -1.75 -27.26
N ILE A 57 -1.18 -1.54 -26.70
CA ILE A 57 -0.98 -1.46 -25.26
C ILE A 57 -1.77 -0.27 -24.70
N SER A 58 -1.68 0.91 -25.33
CA SER A 58 -2.41 2.10 -24.89
C SER A 58 -3.92 1.89 -24.90
N GLU A 59 -4.47 1.29 -25.94
CA GLU A 59 -5.89 0.97 -26.05
C GLU A 59 -6.33 -0.05 -25.00
N MET A 60 -5.56 -1.12 -24.80
CA MET A 60 -5.81 -2.10 -23.76
C MET A 60 -5.84 -1.45 -22.36
N LEU A 61 -4.89 -0.56 -22.06
CA LEU A 61 -4.79 0.09 -20.76
C LEU A 61 -5.95 1.04 -20.46
N LYS A 62 -6.60 1.62 -21.47
CA LYS A 62 -7.81 2.45 -21.28
C LYS A 62 -9.01 1.64 -20.81
N ASN A 63 -9.07 0.36 -21.19
CA ASN A 63 -10.23 -0.50 -20.99
C ASN A 63 -10.02 -1.56 -19.89
N ILE A 64 -8.78 -1.75 -19.40
CA ILE A 64 -8.46 -2.78 -18.43
C ILE A 64 -9.05 -2.43 -17.04
N GLN A 65 -9.73 -3.40 -16.45
CA GLN A 65 -10.25 -3.30 -15.08
C GLN A 65 -9.55 -4.34 -14.21
N ILE A 66 -8.89 -3.88 -13.15
CA ILE A 66 -8.18 -4.73 -12.20
C ILE A 66 -8.71 -4.43 -10.80
N GLU A 67 -9.19 -5.46 -10.12
CA GLU A 67 -9.70 -5.35 -8.76
C GLU A 67 -8.97 -6.34 -7.84
N LEU A 68 -8.65 -5.87 -6.65
CA LEU A 68 -8.08 -6.69 -5.59
C LEU A 68 -9.09 -6.74 -4.44
N SER A 69 -9.49 -7.93 -4.03
CA SER A 69 -10.35 -8.15 -2.87
C SER A 69 -9.70 -9.11 -1.88
N THR A 70 -10.21 -9.14 -0.66
CA THR A 70 -9.79 -10.12 0.35
C THR A 70 -11.01 -10.90 0.80
N GLU A 71 -11.08 -12.18 0.43
CA GLU A 71 -12.15 -13.08 0.81
C GLU A 71 -11.62 -14.17 1.75
N LYS A 72 -12.25 -14.32 2.90
CA LYS A 72 -11.84 -15.32 3.94
C LYS A 72 -10.33 -15.25 4.26
N GLY A 73 -9.77 -14.04 4.25
CA GLY A 73 -8.35 -13.81 4.53
C GLY A 73 -7.38 -14.18 3.41
N LYS A 74 -7.87 -14.53 2.21
CA LYS A 74 -7.08 -14.76 1.00
C LYS A 74 -7.32 -13.64 0.01
N GLN A 75 -6.26 -13.17 -0.63
CA GLN A 75 -6.37 -12.18 -1.69
C GLN A 75 -6.94 -12.82 -2.97
N LYS A 76 -7.94 -12.18 -3.53
CA LYS A 76 -8.54 -12.48 -4.83
C LYS A 76 -8.19 -11.37 -5.80
N VAL A 77 -7.97 -11.75 -7.05
CA VAL A 77 -7.59 -10.83 -8.13
C VAL A 77 -8.56 -11.02 -9.29
N PHE A 78 -9.20 -9.92 -9.69
CA PHE A 78 -10.12 -9.91 -10.82
C PHE A 78 -9.55 -9.07 -11.95
N LEU A 79 -9.67 -9.59 -13.16
CA LEU A 79 -9.32 -8.92 -14.40
C LEU A 79 -10.55 -8.88 -15.29
N ASN A 80 -11.03 -7.68 -15.61
CA ASN A 80 -12.25 -7.48 -16.42
C ASN A 80 -13.44 -8.30 -15.87
N GLY A 81 -13.60 -8.33 -14.54
CA GLY A 81 -14.65 -9.06 -13.83
C GLY A 81 -14.43 -10.57 -13.65
N GLN A 82 -13.37 -11.15 -14.20
CA GLN A 82 -13.06 -12.57 -14.07
C GLN A 82 -12.03 -12.82 -12.97
N ASP A 83 -12.24 -13.83 -12.10
CA ASP A 83 -11.24 -14.28 -11.12
C ASP A 83 -10.04 -14.89 -11.86
N VAL A 84 -8.90 -14.25 -11.74
CA VAL A 84 -7.63 -14.65 -12.34
C VAL A 84 -6.55 -14.98 -11.32
N THR A 85 -6.93 -15.14 -10.05
CA THR A 85 -6.02 -15.30 -8.91
C THR A 85 -4.92 -16.31 -9.14
N ASP A 86 -5.25 -17.46 -9.72
CA ASP A 86 -4.28 -18.52 -10.01
C ASP A 86 -3.62 -18.31 -11.39
N LYS A 87 -4.37 -17.86 -12.38
CA LYS A 87 -3.88 -17.64 -13.74
C LYS A 87 -2.72 -16.66 -13.81
N ILE A 88 -2.78 -15.55 -13.05
CA ILE A 88 -1.69 -14.56 -13.00
C ILE A 88 -0.41 -15.08 -12.34
N ARG A 89 -0.44 -16.27 -11.74
CA ARG A 89 0.70 -16.91 -11.08
C ARG A 89 1.26 -18.08 -11.87
N SER A 90 0.78 -18.29 -13.10
CA SER A 90 1.31 -19.29 -14.02
C SER A 90 2.80 -19.03 -14.33
N LYS A 91 3.47 -20.04 -14.87
CA LYS A 91 4.87 -19.96 -15.28
C LYS A 91 5.04 -18.89 -16.35
N GLU A 92 4.20 -18.92 -17.38
CA GLU A 92 4.25 -18.02 -18.55
C GLU A 92 4.11 -16.54 -18.13
N VAL A 93 3.14 -16.22 -17.28
CA VAL A 93 2.97 -14.86 -16.74
C VAL A 93 4.18 -14.47 -15.88
N SER A 94 4.71 -15.40 -15.08
CA SER A 94 5.84 -15.14 -14.19
C SER A 94 7.15 -14.86 -14.95
N GLU A 95 7.35 -15.45 -16.11
CA GLU A 95 8.51 -15.23 -16.98
C GLU A 95 8.43 -13.86 -17.67
N LYS A 96 7.23 -13.43 -18.12
CA LYS A 96 7.04 -12.22 -18.91
C LYS A 96 6.85 -10.94 -18.05
N VAL A 97 6.31 -11.05 -16.84
CA VAL A 97 5.91 -9.90 -16.04
C VAL A 97 7.04 -8.90 -15.75
N SER A 98 8.29 -9.36 -15.63
CA SER A 98 9.43 -8.48 -15.39
C SER A 98 9.67 -7.51 -16.56
N PHE A 99 9.55 -8.00 -17.80
CA PHE A 99 9.68 -7.21 -19.01
C PHE A 99 8.46 -6.30 -19.23
N VAL A 100 7.25 -6.84 -19.08
CA VAL A 100 6.02 -6.05 -19.22
C VAL A 100 6.01 -4.90 -18.23
N SER A 101 6.46 -5.13 -16.98
CA SER A 101 6.53 -4.10 -15.96
C SER A 101 7.65 -3.05 -16.16
N SER A 102 8.49 -3.16 -17.18
CA SER A 102 9.46 -2.13 -17.56
C SER A 102 8.92 -1.17 -18.62
N ILE A 103 7.83 -1.51 -19.31
CA ILE A 103 7.22 -0.67 -20.33
C ILE A 103 6.65 0.60 -19.68
N LYS A 104 7.16 1.76 -20.07
CA LYS A 104 6.88 3.07 -19.46
C LYS A 104 5.39 3.39 -19.37
N GLN A 105 4.63 3.23 -20.46
CA GLN A 105 3.19 3.50 -20.46
C GLN A 105 2.40 2.59 -19.50
N ILE A 106 2.80 1.32 -19.36
CA ILE A 106 2.21 0.39 -18.39
C ILE A 106 2.51 0.86 -16.97
N ARG A 107 3.74 1.32 -16.69
CA ARG A 107 4.10 1.83 -15.38
C ARG A 107 3.29 3.05 -14.99
N VAL A 108 3.13 4.01 -15.91
CA VAL A 108 2.34 5.22 -15.66
C VAL A 108 0.88 4.86 -15.34
N ALA A 109 0.28 3.98 -16.14
CA ALA A 109 -1.10 3.53 -15.93
C ALA A 109 -1.26 2.80 -14.59
N MET A 110 -0.34 1.86 -14.27
CA MET A 110 -0.41 1.09 -13.02
C MET A 110 -0.14 1.96 -11.80
N ALA A 111 0.76 2.94 -11.86
CA ALA A 111 0.98 3.89 -10.78
C ALA A 111 -0.30 4.69 -10.46
N GLY A 112 -1.00 5.16 -11.49
CA GLY A 112 -2.31 5.82 -11.33
C GLY A 112 -3.36 4.92 -10.68
N LEU A 113 -3.48 3.69 -11.17
CA LEU A 113 -4.41 2.69 -10.64
C LEU A 113 -4.11 2.35 -9.16
N GLN A 114 -2.85 2.10 -8.83
CA GLN A 114 -2.41 1.73 -7.48
C GLN A 114 -2.67 2.86 -6.47
N ARG A 115 -2.41 4.12 -6.85
CA ARG A 115 -2.79 5.29 -6.02
C ARG A 115 -4.30 5.37 -5.82
N LYS A 116 -5.10 5.13 -6.87
CA LYS A 116 -6.57 5.11 -6.78
C LYS A 116 -7.07 4.00 -5.85
N MET A 117 -6.47 2.81 -5.89
CA MET A 117 -6.83 1.69 -4.99
C MET A 117 -6.62 2.02 -3.51
N ALA A 118 -5.63 2.86 -3.19
CA ALA A 118 -5.30 3.28 -1.82
C ALA A 118 -6.09 4.49 -1.34
N GLN A 119 -6.80 5.19 -2.23
CA GLN A 119 -7.47 6.45 -1.91
C GLN A 119 -8.51 6.28 -0.81
N GLY A 120 -8.39 7.07 0.27
CA GLY A 120 -9.31 7.07 1.40
C GLY A 120 -9.22 5.84 2.31
N LYS A 121 -8.16 5.06 2.20
CA LYS A 121 -7.98 3.83 2.98
C LYS A 121 -6.62 3.82 3.67
N ASP A 122 -6.56 3.18 4.83
CA ASP A 122 -5.30 2.79 5.45
C ASP A 122 -4.79 1.52 4.76
N VAL A 123 -3.58 1.58 4.20
CA VAL A 123 -3.09 0.52 3.32
C VAL A 123 -1.69 0.03 3.69
N ILE A 124 -1.44 -1.23 3.41
CA ILE A 124 -0.11 -1.79 3.27
C ILE A 124 0.08 -2.21 1.81
N MET A 125 1.08 -1.65 1.16
CA MET A 125 1.34 -1.88 -0.25
C MET A 125 2.73 -2.46 -0.44
N GLU A 126 2.81 -3.57 -1.19
CA GLU A 126 4.09 -4.18 -1.51
C GLU A 126 4.46 -4.03 -2.98
N GLY A 127 5.77 -3.85 -3.24
CA GLY A 127 6.26 -3.70 -4.61
C GLY A 127 7.76 -3.62 -4.75
N ARG A 128 8.22 -2.71 -5.62
CA ARG A 128 9.63 -2.42 -5.92
C ARG A 128 9.96 -0.94 -5.77
N ASP A 129 8.95 -0.10 -5.91
CA ASP A 129 9.08 1.35 -5.99
C ASP A 129 7.92 2.07 -5.28
N ILE A 130 7.35 1.41 -4.28
CA ILE A 130 6.22 1.98 -3.55
C ILE A 130 6.65 3.22 -2.78
N GLY A 131 7.71 3.11 -1.98
CA GLY A 131 8.25 4.21 -1.18
C GLY A 131 9.06 5.24 -1.95
N THR A 132 9.38 4.98 -3.23
CA THR A 132 10.16 5.91 -4.07
C THR A 132 9.33 6.60 -5.14
N VAL A 133 8.32 5.93 -5.73
CA VAL A 133 7.54 6.42 -6.87
C VAL A 133 6.05 6.49 -6.58
N ILE A 134 5.46 5.43 -6.03
CA ILE A 134 4.00 5.37 -5.86
C ILE A 134 3.56 6.27 -4.71
N PHE A 135 4.19 6.11 -3.54
CA PHE A 135 3.94 6.90 -2.33
C PHE A 135 5.27 7.38 -1.71
N PRO A 136 5.92 8.39 -2.34
CA PRO A 136 7.19 8.93 -1.81
C PRO A 136 7.04 9.57 -0.44
N ASN A 137 5.82 9.85 0.00
CA ASN A 137 5.49 10.38 1.32
C ASN A 137 4.74 9.34 2.19
N ALA A 138 4.95 8.04 1.96
CA ALA A 138 4.35 7.01 2.81
C ALA A 138 4.79 7.18 4.28
N ASP A 139 3.87 6.88 5.23
CA ASP A 139 4.10 7.06 6.66
C ASP A 139 5.16 6.12 7.21
N VAL A 140 5.23 4.92 6.64
CA VAL A 140 6.24 3.91 6.95
C VAL A 140 6.78 3.34 5.64
N LYS A 141 8.11 3.33 5.50
CA LYS A 141 8.81 2.71 4.37
C LYS A 141 9.75 1.63 4.86
N ILE A 142 9.55 0.43 4.36
CA ILE A 142 10.38 -0.74 4.65
C ILE A 142 11.01 -1.21 3.35
N TYR A 143 12.32 -1.42 3.38
CA TYR A 143 13.00 -2.17 2.34
C TYR A 143 13.36 -3.55 2.91
N LEU A 144 12.63 -4.58 2.46
CA LEU A 144 12.84 -5.94 2.91
C LEU A 144 13.79 -6.65 1.95
N ASP A 145 14.99 -6.96 2.44
CA ASP A 145 16.02 -7.67 1.69
C ASP A 145 16.23 -9.11 2.18
N ALA A 146 16.93 -9.90 1.41
CA ALA A 146 17.49 -11.19 1.79
C ALA A 146 18.50 -11.64 0.72
N ASN A 147 19.52 -12.39 1.11
CA ASN A 147 20.51 -12.97 0.21
C ASN A 147 19.85 -13.77 -0.91
N VAL A 148 20.40 -13.66 -2.13
CA VAL A 148 19.82 -14.28 -3.33
C VAL A 148 19.72 -15.81 -3.20
N GLU A 149 20.70 -16.44 -2.56
CA GLU A 149 20.74 -17.88 -2.29
C GLU A 149 19.60 -18.31 -1.35
N VAL A 150 19.32 -17.50 -0.32
CA VAL A 150 18.21 -17.74 0.63
C VAL A 150 16.86 -17.61 -0.11
N ARG A 151 16.74 -16.59 -0.95
CA ARG A 151 15.54 -16.38 -1.78
C ARG A 151 15.31 -17.52 -2.78
N ALA A 152 16.41 -18.03 -3.39
CA ALA A 152 16.35 -19.17 -4.30
C ALA A 152 15.87 -20.44 -3.57
N LYS A 153 16.45 -20.75 -2.40
CA LYS A 153 15.98 -21.88 -1.57
C LYS A 153 14.50 -21.79 -1.18
N ARG A 154 14.07 -20.59 -0.75
CA ARG A 154 12.65 -20.32 -0.44
C ARG A 154 11.76 -20.55 -1.66
N ARG A 155 12.21 -20.15 -2.84
CA ARG A 155 11.45 -20.28 -4.09
C ARG A 155 11.38 -21.72 -4.60
N VAL A 156 12.46 -22.50 -4.47
CA VAL A 156 12.45 -23.95 -4.80
C VAL A 156 11.39 -24.64 -3.96
N LYS A 157 11.41 -24.45 -2.63
CA LYS A 157 10.40 -25.03 -1.75
C LYS A 157 8.96 -24.64 -2.14
N GLN A 158 8.71 -23.37 -2.47
CA GLN A 158 7.40 -22.92 -2.93
C GLN A 158 6.98 -23.55 -4.26
N ASN A 159 7.92 -23.81 -5.15
CA ASN A 159 7.66 -24.48 -6.43
C ASN A 159 7.28 -25.95 -6.18
N GLU A 160 8.03 -26.65 -5.34
CA GLU A 160 7.74 -28.04 -4.94
C GLU A 160 6.32 -28.19 -4.36
N GLU A 161 5.93 -27.29 -3.44
CA GLU A 161 4.58 -27.25 -2.85
C GLU A 161 3.47 -27.05 -3.89
N LYS A 162 3.80 -26.49 -5.06
CA LYS A 162 2.89 -26.27 -6.21
C LYS A 162 3.02 -27.31 -7.31
N GLY A 163 3.85 -28.33 -7.13
CA GLY A 163 4.13 -29.34 -8.15
C GLY A 163 4.93 -28.81 -9.37
N ILE A 164 5.65 -27.70 -9.21
CA ILE A 164 6.50 -27.11 -10.27
C ILE A 164 7.93 -27.61 -10.05
N THR A 165 8.43 -28.39 -11.01
CA THR A 165 9.80 -28.89 -10.98
C THR A 165 10.73 -27.89 -11.66
N MET A 166 11.66 -27.32 -10.89
CA MET A 166 12.77 -26.46 -11.34
C MET A 166 13.99 -26.73 -10.47
N SER A 167 15.17 -26.79 -11.09
CA SER A 167 16.40 -26.94 -10.32
C SER A 167 16.73 -25.67 -9.53
N TYR A 168 17.55 -25.82 -8.49
CA TYR A 168 18.02 -24.68 -7.69
C TYR A 168 18.76 -23.65 -8.58
N ASP A 169 19.61 -24.10 -9.50
CA ASP A 169 20.41 -23.22 -10.36
C ASP A 169 19.52 -22.43 -11.33
N GLU A 170 18.50 -23.07 -11.92
CA GLU A 170 17.51 -22.37 -12.76
C GLU A 170 16.74 -21.31 -11.98
N VAL A 171 16.33 -21.62 -10.74
CA VAL A 171 15.63 -20.67 -9.87
C VAL A 171 16.54 -19.51 -9.48
N LEU A 172 17.81 -19.78 -9.14
CA LEU A 172 18.79 -18.77 -8.77
C LEU A 172 19.06 -17.80 -9.92
N GLU A 173 19.30 -18.33 -11.12
CA GLU A 173 19.54 -17.50 -12.32
C GLU A 173 18.31 -16.67 -12.69
N ASN A 174 17.11 -17.23 -12.58
CA ASN A 174 15.87 -16.50 -12.81
C ASN A 174 15.69 -15.34 -11.81
N ILE A 175 16.07 -15.54 -10.53
CA ILE A 175 16.02 -14.49 -9.52
C ILE A 175 17.03 -13.39 -9.82
N LYS A 176 18.29 -13.75 -10.13
CA LYS A 176 19.35 -12.78 -10.49
C LYS A 176 18.96 -11.94 -11.70
N LYS A 177 18.47 -12.59 -12.77
CA LYS A 177 18.01 -11.90 -13.98
C LYS A 177 16.86 -10.93 -13.69
N ARG A 178 15.91 -11.34 -12.84
CA ARG A 178 14.79 -10.51 -12.45
C ARG A 178 15.23 -9.31 -11.61
N ASP A 179 16.10 -9.53 -10.63
CA ASP A 179 16.61 -8.44 -9.78
C ASP A 179 17.40 -7.42 -10.61
N LYS A 180 18.24 -7.89 -11.55
CA LYS A 180 18.92 -7.01 -12.49
C LYS A 180 17.93 -6.17 -13.29
N ASN A 181 16.91 -6.80 -13.88
CA ASN A 181 15.87 -6.07 -14.61
C ASN A 181 15.12 -5.07 -13.72
N ASP A 182 14.81 -5.44 -12.46
CA ASP A 182 14.11 -4.57 -11.52
C ASP A 182 14.96 -3.35 -11.11
N MET A 183 16.30 -3.48 -11.04
CA MET A 183 17.23 -2.39 -10.72
C MET A 183 17.53 -1.48 -11.91
N GLU A 184 17.53 -2.01 -13.14
CA GLU A 184 17.92 -1.28 -14.36
C GLU A 184 16.75 -0.59 -15.07
N LYS A 185 15.52 -0.65 -14.53
CA LYS A 185 14.36 0.02 -15.13
C LYS A 185 14.55 1.53 -15.21
N GLU A 186 14.24 2.10 -16.36
CA GLU A 186 14.25 3.56 -16.56
C GLU A 186 13.32 4.28 -15.58
N MET A 187 12.12 3.71 -15.35
CA MET A 187 11.12 4.25 -14.43
C MET A 187 10.76 3.24 -13.35
N GLY A 188 10.83 3.66 -12.09
CA GLY A 188 10.47 2.81 -10.94
C GLY A 188 11.44 1.66 -10.74
N ALA A 189 12.74 1.92 -10.90
CA ALA A 189 13.79 0.99 -10.54
C ALA A 189 13.69 0.61 -9.07
N LEU A 190 14.05 -0.62 -8.76
CA LEU A 190 14.19 -1.08 -7.38
C LEU A 190 15.33 -0.31 -6.71
N LYS A 191 14.99 0.57 -5.78
CA LYS A 191 15.92 1.40 -5.00
C LYS A 191 15.43 1.48 -3.55
N VAL A 192 16.38 1.58 -2.64
CA VAL A 192 16.08 1.91 -1.24
C VAL A 192 15.70 3.39 -1.18
N ALA A 193 14.54 3.71 -0.62
CA ALA A 193 14.18 5.11 -0.36
C ALA A 193 15.04 5.65 0.79
N ASP A 194 15.43 6.93 0.75
CA ASP A 194 16.37 7.53 1.71
C ASP A 194 15.89 7.44 3.17
N ASP A 195 14.58 7.42 3.38
CA ASP A 195 13.91 7.32 4.67
C ASP A 195 13.35 5.91 4.97
N ALA A 196 13.72 4.90 4.16
CA ALA A 196 13.28 3.53 4.39
C ALA A 196 14.12 2.83 5.47
N VAL A 197 13.44 2.05 6.30
CA VAL A 197 14.11 1.11 7.22
C VAL A 197 14.44 -0.16 6.45
N VAL A 198 15.73 -0.46 6.33
CA VAL A 198 16.21 -1.70 5.70
C VAL A 198 16.16 -2.84 6.70
N ILE A 199 15.53 -3.95 6.32
CA ILE A 199 15.45 -5.18 7.12
C ILE A 199 16.01 -6.33 6.28
N ASP A 200 17.15 -6.88 6.69
CA ASP A 200 17.69 -8.11 6.10
C ASP A 200 17.08 -9.34 6.78
N GLY A 201 16.24 -10.03 6.04
CA GLY A 201 15.56 -11.24 6.48
C GLY A 201 16.29 -12.55 6.12
N SER A 202 17.58 -12.50 5.76
CA SER A 202 18.34 -13.68 5.34
C SER A 202 18.33 -14.78 6.42
N GLU A 203 18.67 -14.42 7.64
CA GLU A 203 18.79 -15.33 8.78
C GLU A 203 17.55 -15.27 9.71
N MET A 204 16.55 -14.49 9.36
CA MET A 204 15.36 -14.30 10.19
C MET A 204 14.24 -15.26 9.86
N THR A 205 13.57 -15.73 10.90
CA THR A 205 12.29 -16.41 10.76
C THR A 205 11.17 -15.45 10.35
N ILE A 206 10.07 -15.99 9.82
CA ILE A 206 8.88 -15.19 9.46
C ILE A 206 8.39 -14.34 10.64
N LYS A 207 8.41 -14.89 11.87
CA LYS A 207 7.97 -14.16 13.08
C LYS A 207 8.92 -13.02 13.47
N GLU A 208 10.21 -13.19 13.28
CA GLU A 208 11.21 -12.16 13.57
C GLU A 208 11.12 -11.00 12.58
N VAL A 209 10.96 -11.30 11.27
CA VAL A 209 10.72 -10.26 10.25
C VAL A 209 9.42 -9.51 10.54
N GLU A 210 8.34 -10.23 10.86
CA GLU A 210 7.06 -9.61 11.23
C GLU A 210 7.20 -8.69 12.45
N LYS A 211 7.92 -9.14 13.49
CA LYS A 211 8.20 -8.33 14.69
C LYS A 211 9.03 -7.09 14.35
N ALA A 212 10.06 -7.23 13.52
CA ALA A 212 10.91 -6.10 13.11
C ALA A 212 10.08 -5.04 12.39
N ILE A 213 9.26 -5.42 11.40
CA ILE A 213 8.40 -4.48 10.69
C ILE A 213 7.34 -3.89 11.63
N SER A 214 6.74 -4.70 12.50
CA SER A 214 5.77 -4.24 13.51
C SER A 214 6.35 -3.13 14.39
N ASN A 215 7.58 -3.28 14.86
CA ASN A 215 8.23 -2.28 15.69
C ASN A 215 8.34 -0.92 14.98
N VAL A 216 8.61 -0.91 13.67
CA VAL A 216 8.68 0.33 12.87
C VAL A 216 7.29 0.97 12.76
N ILE A 217 6.26 0.19 12.45
CA ILE A 217 4.88 0.65 12.35
C ILE A 217 4.40 1.23 13.70
N GLU A 218 4.62 0.50 14.79
CA GLU A 218 4.19 0.91 16.14
C GLU A 218 4.89 2.18 16.61
N LYS A 219 6.19 2.32 16.28
CA LYS A 219 6.93 3.55 16.57
C LYS A 219 6.31 4.76 15.88
N LYS A 220 5.93 4.62 14.59
CA LYS A 220 5.29 5.70 13.84
C LYS A 220 3.91 6.05 14.40
N LEU A 221 3.05 5.04 14.62
CA LEU A 221 1.71 5.23 15.18
C LEU A 221 1.76 5.88 16.60
N LYS A 222 2.76 5.54 17.41
CA LYS A 222 2.97 6.16 18.72
C LYS A 222 3.35 7.63 18.58
N ALA A 223 4.27 7.95 17.68
CA ALA A 223 4.68 9.33 17.43
C ALA A 223 3.51 10.21 16.95
N GLU A 224 2.65 9.70 16.07
CA GLU A 224 1.45 10.40 15.60
C GLU A 224 0.47 10.67 16.74
N ARG A 225 0.20 9.69 17.60
CA ARG A 225 -0.67 9.85 18.77
C ARG A 225 -0.10 10.87 19.78
N GLU A 226 1.22 10.93 19.93
CA GLU A 226 1.86 11.93 20.79
C GLU A 226 1.75 13.33 20.19
N GLN A 227 1.92 13.47 18.87
CA GLN A 227 1.71 14.75 18.18
C GLN A 227 0.26 15.24 18.28
N GLU A 228 -0.73 14.34 18.10
CA GLU A 228 -2.14 14.69 18.29
C GLU A 228 -2.42 15.16 19.72
N LYS A 229 -1.89 14.48 20.75
CA LYS A 229 -2.03 14.92 22.14
C LYS A 229 -1.45 16.31 22.35
N ILE A 230 -0.26 16.60 21.82
CA ILE A 230 0.37 17.92 21.92
C ILE A 230 -0.49 18.98 21.23
N TYR A 231 -1.12 18.67 20.10
CA TYR A 231 -2.01 19.59 19.38
C TYR A 231 -3.25 19.95 20.22
N TRP A 232 -3.84 18.97 20.91
CA TRP A 232 -5.01 19.19 21.78
C TRP A 232 -4.67 19.83 23.13
N VAL A 233 -3.45 19.63 23.63
CA VAL A 233 -2.96 20.18 24.92
C VAL A 233 -2.31 21.56 24.73
N ARG A 234 -2.14 22.10 23.52
CA ARG A 234 -1.69 23.47 23.35
C ARG A 234 -2.65 24.41 24.08
N PRO A 235 -2.17 25.17 25.08
CA PRO A 235 -3.03 26.14 25.76
C PRO A 235 -3.63 27.05 24.69
N GLU A 236 -4.95 27.24 24.75
CA GLU A 236 -5.63 28.18 23.85
C GLU A 236 -4.89 29.50 23.93
N THR A 237 -4.35 29.94 22.78
CA THR A 237 -3.72 31.25 22.73
C THR A 237 -4.72 32.28 23.17
N THR A 238 -4.27 33.32 23.87
CA THR A 238 -5.11 34.45 24.37
C THR A 238 -6.05 34.96 23.26
N TRP A 239 -5.61 34.94 21.98
CA TRP A 239 -6.40 35.29 20.82
C TRP A 239 -7.59 34.34 20.57
N LYS A 240 -7.42 33.03 20.68
CA LYS A 240 -8.54 32.08 20.53
C LYS A 240 -9.56 32.20 21.66
N LYS A 241 -9.11 32.51 22.88
CA LYS A 241 -10.02 32.82 24.02
C LYS A 241 -10.83 34.09 23.77
N ILE A 242 -10.18 35.13 23.23
CA ILE A 242 -10.83 36.39 22.87
C ILE A 242 -11.81 36.16 21.71
N GLU A 243 -11.41 35.42 20.67
CA GLU A 243 -12.26 35.09 19.52
C GLU A 243 -13.52 34.32 19.96
N ARG A 244 -13.39 33.29 20.79
CA ARG A 244 -14.54 32.56 21.36
C ARG A 244 -15.43 33.42 22.25
N ALA A 245 -14.85 34.28 23.05
CA ALA A 245 -15.62 35.22 23.85
C ALA A 245 -16.38 36.24 23.01
N THR A 246 -15.75 36.74 21.94
CA THR A 246 -16.38 37.67 20.98
C THR A 246 -17.51 37.00 20.20
N ILE A 247 -17.31 35.78 19.72
CA ILE A 247 -18.36 35.00 19.02
C ILE A 247 -19.53 34.70 19.98
N LYS A 248 -19.27 34.31 21.23
CA LYS A 248 -20.33 34.12 22.23
C LYS A 248 -21.12 35.39 22.48
N ALA A 249 -20.43 36.52 22.64
CA ALA A 249 -21.08 37.81 22.85
C ALA A 249 -21.95 38.23 21.64
N LEU A 250 -21.45 38.03 20.42
CA LEU A 250 -22.19 38.30 19.20
C LEU A 250 -23.42 37.38 19.05
N LEU A 251 -23.26 36.09 19.33
CA LEU A 251 -24.39 35.15 19.33
C LEU A 251 -25.43 35.50 20.38
N TYR A 252 -25.02 35.90 21.56
CA TYR A 252 -25.92 36.33 22.64
C TYR A 252 -26.67 37.63 22.27
N ALA A 253 -25.96 38.60 21.65
CA ALA A 253 -26.59 39.82 21.17
C ALA A 253 -27.58 39.54 20.04
N PHE A 254 -27.22 38.65 19.10
CA PHE A 254 -28.11 38.19 18.03
C PHE A 254 -29.37 37.52 18.57
N TYR A 255 -29.22 36.62 19.54
CA TYR A 255 -30.33 35.94 20.20
C TYR A 255 -31.27 36.95 20.90
N LYS A 256 -30.71 37.96 21.57
CA LYS A 256 -31.48 39.03 22.23
C LYS A 256 -32.28 39.90 21.27
N VAL A 257 -31.72 40.18 20.08
CA VAL A 257 -32.34 41.00 19.04
C VAL A 257 -33.41 40.20 18.29
N VAL A 258 -33.10 38.96 17.91
CA VAL A 258 -33.99 38.16 17.04
C VAL A 258 -35.15 37.52 17.81
N PHE A 259 -34.91 37.06 19.02
CA PHE A 259 -35.89 36.29 19.78
C PHE A 259 -36.54 37.06 20.93
N ARG A 260 -36.21 38.37 21.12
CA ARG A 260 -36.81 39.18 22.19
C ARG A 260 -37.01 38.41 23.52
N ILE A 261 -35.95 37.72 23.98
CA ILE A 261 -36.03 36.98 25.22
C ILE A 261 -36.15 37.98 26.35
N GLU A 262 -37.38 38.21 26.80
CA GLU A 262 -37.65 38.81 28.11
C GLU A 262 -37.13 37.84 29.16
N LYS A 263 -36.51 38.40 30.20
CA LYS A 263 -35.97 37.61 31.32
C LYS A 263 -37.08 36.70 31.85
N ILE A 264 -36.94 35.40 31.61
CA ILE A 264 -37.67 34.41 32.40
C ILE A 264 -37.06 34.45 33.78
N ASN A 265 -37.83 34.90 34.77
CA ASN A 265 -37.41 34.86 36.18
C ASN A 265 -37.28 33.37 36.54
N GLU A 266 -36.16 33.02 37.18
CA GLU A 266 -35.86 31.63 37.63
C GLU A 266 -36.94 31.09 38.59
N GLU A 267 -37.74 31.95 39.18
CA GLU A 267 -38.89 31.61 40.09
C GLU A 267 -40.07 30.96 39.37
N ASN A 268 -40.11 30.95 38.04
CA ASN A 268 -41.23 30.42 37.25
C ASN A 268 -40.89 29.12 36.50
N LEU A 269 -39.81 28.45 36.82
CA LEU A 269 -39.54 27.11 36.32
C LEU A 269 -40.30 26.09 37.16
N PRO A 270 -41.20 25.27 36.54
CA PRO A 270 -41.84 24.19 37.28
C PRO A 270 -40.78 23.18 37.72
N MET A 271 -40.66 23.03 39.02
CA MET A 271 -39.82 21.99 39.66
C MET A 271 -40.58 20.67 39.60
N GLU A 272 -40.66 20.02 38.36
CA GLU A 272 -41.11 18.63 38.30
C GLU A 272 -40.68 17.98 36.98
N GLY A 273 -40.07 16.77 37.10
CA GLY A 273 -39.94 15.79 36.06
C GLY A 273 -38.62 15.08 36.00
#